data_73932fc8d7a7fa146ca35d1f126e9155
#
_entry.id   73932fc8d7a7fa146ca35d1f126e9155
#
_cell.length_a   1.000
_cell.length_b   1.000
_cell.length_c   1.000
_cell.angle_alpha   90.00
_cell.angle_beta   90.00
_cell.angle_gamma   90.00
#
_symmetry.space_group_name_H-M   'P 1'
#
loop_
_entity.id
_entity.type
_entity.pdbx_description
1 polymer ?
#
loop_
_entity_poly.entity_id
_entity_poly.type
_entity_poly.pdbx_seq_one_letter_code
_entity_poly.pdbx_strand_id
1 'polypeptide(L)'
;MKEGTKQILAELAVRYPALCGVSADVEKAYETIRECFQKGNRVYLCGNGGSASDCEHIVGELVKSFKKKRPLAKEFSARLSAYGEKGETLAMQLEGGMPAVSLCGHPALSTAFNNDKNPMLTFAQQLGVWGREGDVLLTLSTSGNSQNCVYAAIVAKAKGMKTVFLGGGNGGELKTLADVSVIVPEKETYKVQELHLPVYHCLCAMLEEEFFS
;
A
#
# COMPACT_ATOMS: atom_id res chain seq x y z
N MET A 1 6.77 -17.60 3.99
CA MET A 1 7.47 -16.40 4.49
C MET A 1 8.92 -16.75 4.82
N LYS A 2 9.90 -15.97 4.32
CA LYS A 2 11.33 -16.14 4.61
C LYS A 2 11.63 -15.89 6.10
N GLU A 3 12.74 -16.40 6.60
CA GLU A 3 13.13 -16.22 8.01
C GLU A 3 13.35 -14.75 8.38
N GLY A 4 14.03 -13.98 7.51
CA GLY A 4 14.20 -12.54 7.70
C GLY A 4 12.88 -11.77 7.77
N THR A 5 11.89 -12.18 6.99
CA THR A 5 10.54 -11.58 7.02
C THR A 5 9.83 -11.86 8.36
N LYS A 6 9.98 -13.07 8.92
CA LYS A 6 9.43 -13.40 10.25
C LYS A 6 10.08 -12.56 11.36
N GLN A 7 11.40 -12.36 11.28
CA GLN A 7 12.13 -11.53 12.25
C GLN A 7 11.64 -10.07 12.22
N ILE A 8 11.39 -9.51 11.03
CA ILE A 8 10.86 -8.15 10.89
C ILE A 8 9.47 -8.04 11.55
N LEU A 9 8.59 -9.02 11.34
CA LEU A 9 7.28 -9.04 11.98
C LEU A 9 7.40 -9.19 13.51
N ALA A 10 8.29 -10.04 14.00
CA ALA A 10 8.52 -10.21 15.44
C ALA A 10 9.08 -8.91 16.08
N GLU A 11 9.97 -8.19 15.37
CA GLU A 11 10.50 -6.91 15.82
C GLU A 11 9.41 -5.85 16.00
N LEU A 12 8.36 -5.85 15.17
CA LEU A 12 7.23 -4.93 15.32
C LEU A 12 6.59 -5.04 16.70
N ALA A 13 6.29 -6.27 17.15
CA ALA A 13 5.68 -6.52 18.47
C ALA A 13 6.61 -6.17 19.64
N VAL A 14 7.93 -6.38 19.47
CA VAL A 14 8.93 -6.01 20.48
C VAL A 14 9.06 -4.51 20.63
N ARG A 15 9.15 -3.77 19.51
CA ARG A 15 9.29 -2.31 19.52
C ARG A 15 8.00 -1.57 19.88
N TYR A 16 6.86 -2.15 19.53
CA TYR A 16 5.53 -1.56 19.75
C TYR A 16 4.61 -2.60 20.43
N PRO A 17 4.74 -2.82 21.74
CA PRO A 17 3.96 -3.83 22.47
C PRO A 17 2.44 -3.69 22.29
N ALA A 18 1.94 -2.48 22.10
CA ALA A 18 0.52 -2.23 21.79
C ALA A 18 0.05 -2.92 20.50
N LEU A 19 0.94 -3.23 19.57
CA LEU A 19 0.64 -3.87 18.29
C LEU A 19 0.75 -5.40 18.33
N CYS A 20 1.10 -6.02 19.47
CA CYS A 20 1.19 -7.49 19.58
C CYS A 20 -0.10 -8.19 19.12
N GLY A 21 -1.25 -7.62 19.47
CA GLY A 21 -2.57 -8.20 19.16
C GLY A 21 -2.93 -8.18 17.66
N VAL A 22 -2.23 -7.40 16.82
CA VAL A 22 -2.51 -7.31 15.38
C VAL A 22 -1.48 -8.01 14.49
N SER A 23 -0.45 -8.65 15.08
CA SER A 23 0.64 -9.28 14.32
C SER A 23 0.14 -10.31 13.30
N ALA A 24 -0.85 -11.13 13.65
CA ALA A 24 -1.44 -12.11 12.75
C ALA A 24 -2.19 -11.46 11.57
N ASP A 25 -2.79 -10.30 11.77
CA ASP A 25 -3.48 -9.58 10.70
C ASP A 25 -2.48 -8.81 9.82
N VAL A 26 -1.37 -8.33 10.38
CA VAL A 26 -0.24 -7.79 9.61
C VAL A 26 0.36 -8.88 8.71
N GLU A 27 0.52 -10.11 9.23
CA GLU A 27 0.98 -11.24 8.43
C GLU A 27 0.04 -11.54 7.25
N LYS A 28 -1.28 -11.59 7.48
CA LYS A 28 -2.27 -11.79 6.40
C LYS A 28 -2.24 -10.67 5.37
N ALA A 29 -2.09 -9.41 5.81
CA ALA A 29 -1.96 -8.26 4.92
C ALA A 29 -0.69 -8.38 4.04
N TYR A 30 0.44 -8.74 4.65
CA TYR A 30 1.67 -9.03 3.93
C TYR A 30 1.47 -10.14 2.89
N GLU A 31 0.89 -11.29 3.26
CA GLU A 31 0.66 -12.41 2.33
C GLU A 31 -0.22 -11.99 1.14
N THR A 32 -1.29 -11.23 1.40
CA THR A 32 -2.17 -10.73 0.35
C THR A 32 -1.44 -9.83 -0.65
N ILE A 33 -0.61 -8.89 -0.14
CA ILE A 33 0.17 -7.96 -0.97
C ILE A 33 1.31 -8.70 -1.69
N ARG A 34 1.98 -9.64 -1.01
CA ARG A 34 3.02 -10.47 -1.61
C ARG A 34 2.50 -11.25 -2.81
N GLU A 35 1.35 -11.94 -2.66
CA GLU A 35 0.73 -12.68 -3.77
C GLU A 35 0.36 -11.79 -4.95
N CYS A 36 -0.12 -10.58 -4.69
CA CYS A 36 -0.40 -9.58 -5.71
C CYS A 36 0.86 -9.27 -6.54
N PHE A 37 1.97 -8.95 -5.88
CA PHE A 37 3.23 -8.63 -6.57
C PHE A 37 3.85 -9.85 -7.27
N GLN A 38 3.76 -11.06 -6.69
CA GLN A 38 4.24 -12.29 -7.32
C GLN A 38 3.52 -12.59 -8.65
N LYS A 39 2.27 -12.20 -8.78
CA LYS A 39 1.47 -12.33 -10.00
C LYS A 39 1.65 -11.17 -10.98
N GLY A 40 2.53 -10.21 -10.68
CA GLY A 40 2.77 -9.03 -11.52
C GLY A 40 1.68 -7.96 -11.45
N ASN A 41 0.83 -8.03 -10.45
CA ASN A 41 -0.25 -7.07 -10.19
C ASN A 41 0.23 -5.85 -9.39
N ARG A 42 -0.68 -4.90 -9.09
CA ARG A 42 -0.39 -3.61 -8.46
C ARG A 42 -1.15 -3.43 -7.16
N VAL A 43 -0.58 -2.60 -6.30
CA VAL A 43 -1.26 -2.10 -5.10
C VAL A 43 -1.71 -0.67 -5.33
N TYR A 44 -2.99 -0.40 -5.16
CA TYR A 44 -3.57 0.94 -5.13
C TYR A 44 -3.82 1.34 -3.68
N LEU A 45 -3.59 2.62 -3.36
CA LEU A 45 -3.74 3.11 -2.00
C LEU A 45 -4.69 4.30 -1.96
N CYS A 46 -5.54 4.37 -0.94
CA CYS A 46 -6.37 5.55 -0.68
C CYS A 46 -6.54 5.82 0.82
N GLY A 47 -6.68 7.10 1.15
CA GLY A 47 -6.87 7.62 2.50
C GLY A 47 -7.14 9.12 2.46
N ASN A 48 -7.44 9.73 3.61
CA ASN A 48 -7.72 11.15 3.71
C ASN A 48 -6.78 11.83 4.71
N GLY A 49 -6.45 13.10 4.49
CA GLY A 49 -5.60 13.89 5.40
C GLY A 49 -4.26 13.22 5.68
N GLY A 50 -3.94 12.95 6.95
CA GLY A 50 -2.72 12.25 7.36
C GLY A 50 -2.62 10.85 6.73
N SER A 51 -3.73 10.12 6.64
CA SER A 51 -3.75 8.82 5.96
C SER A 51 -3.50 8.92 4.44
N ALA A 52 -3.80 10.05 3.78
CA ALA A 52 -3.39 10.29 2.40
C ALA A 52 -1.86 10.47 2.31
N SER A 53 -1.26 11.19 3.25
CA SER A 53 0.20 11.32 3.35
C SER A 53 0.87 9.97 3.61
N ASP A 54 0.27 9.13 4.45
CA ASP A 54 0.74 7.76 4.67
C ASP A 54 0.69 6.91 3.39
N CYS A 55 -0.37 7.05 2.57
CA CYS A 55 -0.44 6.39 1.26
C CYS A 55 0.72 6.78 0.34
N GLU A 56 1.04 8.08 0.25
CA GLU A 56 2.19 8.58 -0.52
C GLU A 56 3.51 8.05 0.04
N HIS A 57 3.66 8.02 1.36
CA HIS A 57 4.83 7.48 2.03
C HIS A 57 5.02 5.99 1.70
N ILE A 58 3.98 5.17 1.83
CA ILE A 58 4.01 3.74 1.47
C ILE A 58 4.43 3.55 0.00
N VAL A 59 3.87 4.35 -0.92
CA VAL A 59 4.26 4.29 -2.34
C VAL A 59 5.74 4.61 -2.50
N GLY A 60 6.26 5.62 -1.80
CA GLY A 60 7.69 5.94 -1.81
C GLY A 60 8.55 4.75 -1.40
N GLU A 61 8.18 4.06 -0.31
CA GLU A 61 8.95 2.90 0.20
C GLU A 61 8.82 1.64 -0.69
N LEU A 62 7.70 1.50 -1.41
CA LEU A 62 7.51 0.38 -2.33
C LEU A 62 8.22 0.59 -3.67
N VAL A 63 8.21 1.80 -4.20
CA VAL A 63 8.69 2.09 -5.57
C VAL A 63 10.21 2.27 -5.64
N LYS A 64 10.88 2.71 -4.57
CA LYS A 64 12.33 2.83 -4.45
C LYS A 64 12.89 1.99 -3.31
N SER A 65 14.21 1.92 -3.17
CA SER A 65 14.87 1.29 -2.01
C SER A 65 14.41 1.89 -0.68
N PHE A 66 14.09 1.03 0.28
CA PHE A 66 13.74 1.40 1.65
C PHE A 66 14.89 1.09 2.62
N LYS A 67 15.17 -0.17 2.89
CA LYS A 67 16.25 -0.63 3.77
C LYS A 67 17.39 -1.32 3.00
N LYS A 68 17.09 -1.81 1.80
CA LYS A 68 18.03 -2.58 0.97
C LYS A 68 18.19 -1.94 -0.40
N LYS A 69 19.37 -2.06 -0.98
CA LYS A 69 19.59 -1.72 -2.39
C LYS A 69 18.75 -2.64 -3.26
N ARG A 70 18.07 -2.10 -4.24
CA ARG A 70 17.22 -2.83 -5.18
C ARG A 70 17.73 -2.65 -6.61
N PRO A 71 18.74 -3.43 -7.04
CA PRO A 71 19.25 -3.30 -8.40
C PRO A 71 18.16 -3.62 -9.42
N LEU A 72 18.24 -2.97 -10.59
CA LEU A 72 17.35 -3.31 -11.71
C LEU A 72 17.53 -4.76 -12.13
N ALA A 73 16.47 -5.37 -12.68
CA ALA A 73 16.57 -6.64 -13.38
C ALA A 73 17.62 -6.55 -14.50
N LYS A 74 18.48 -7.56 -14.62
CA LYS A 74 19.61 -7.58 -15.57
C LYS A 74 19.17 -7.33 -17.02
N GLU A 75 18.05 -7.92 -17.42
CA GLU A 75 17.50 -7.78 -18.76
C GLU A 75 17.02 -6.34 -19.04
N PHE A 76 16.47 -5.66 -18.04
CA PHE A 76 16.04 -4.26 -18.19
C PHE A 76 17.26 -3.33 -18.22
N SER A 77 18.24 -3.55 -17.33
CA SER A 77 19.51 -2.82 -17.32
C SER A 77 20.22 -2.91 -18.67
N ALA A 78 20.34 -4.12 -19.24
CA ALA A 78 20.96 -4.33 -20.56
C ALA A 78 20.22 -3.59 -21.69
N ARG A 79 18.87 -3.59 -21.65
CA ARG A 79 18.07 -2.82 -22.64
C ARG A 79 18.29 -1.32 -22.52
N LEU A 80 18.47 -0.80 -21.30
CA LEU A 80 18.79 0.61 -21.09
C LEU A 80 20.17 0.96 -21.66
N SER A 81 21.19 0.14 -21.35
CA SER A 81 22.57 0.37 -21.81
C SER A 81 22.69 0.41 -23.35
N ALA A 82 21.80 -0.23 -24.09
CA ALA A 82 21.76 -0.16 -25.55
C ALA A 82 21.51 1.25 -26.12
N TYR A 83 21.07 2.20 -25.27
CA TYR A 83 20.87 3.61 -25.65
C TYR A 83 22.12 4.49 -25.42
N GLY A 84 23.32 3.88 -25.26
CA GLY A 84 24.58 4.58 -25.05
C GLY A 84 24.70 5.22 -23.67
N GLU A 85 25.52 6.28 -23.55
CA GLU A 85 25.91 6.90 -22.27
C GLU A 85 24.70 7.26 -21.36
N LYS A 86 23.64 7.79 -21.93
CA LYS A 86 22.40 8.11 -21.18
C LYS A 86 21.74 6.83 -20.67
N GLY A 87 21.71 5.78 -21.47
CA GLY A 87 21.18 4.48 -21.11
C GLY A 87 21.99 3.83 -20.00
N GLU A 88 23.30 3.92 -20.04
CA GLU A 88 24.22 3.43 -18.99
C GLU A 88 23.99 4.19 -17.67
N THR A 89 23.83 5.53 -17.74
CA THR A 89 23.47 6.34 -16.56
C THR A 89 22.17 5.87 -15.92
N LEU A 90 21.13 5.63 -16.73
CA LEU A 90 19.85 5.12 -16.25
C LEU A 90 19.99 3.70 -15.64
N ALA A 91 20.71 2.82 -16.30
CA ALA A 91 20.95 1.46 -15.83
C ALA A 91 21.68 1.41 -14.47
N MET A 92 22.55 2.39 -14.19
CA MET A 92 23.27 2.52 -12.93
C MET A 92 22.47 3.19 -11.80
N GLN A 93 21.57 4.12 -12.14
CA GLN A 93 20.93 4.99 -11.15
C GLN A 93 19.48 4.61 -10.83
N LEU A 94 18.79 3.94 -11.74
CA LEU A 94 17.43 3.47 -11.45
C LEU A 94 17.47 2.24 -10.54
N GLU A 95 16.40 2.09 -9.77
CA GLU A 95 16.25 1.00 -8.81
C GLU A 95 15.06 0.10 -9.17
N GLY A 96 15.12 -1.14 -8.72
CA GLY A 96 13.97 -2.04 -8.73
C GLY A 96 12.92 -1.61 -7.70
N GLY A 97 11.66 -1.83 -8.00
CA GLY A 97 10.56 -1.47 -7.13
C GLY A 97 9.36 -2.41 -7.26
N MET A 98 8.41 -2.22 -6.36
CA MET A 98 7.13 -2.92 -6.34
C MET A 98 6.04 -1.96 -6.82
N PRO A 99 5.17 -2.34 -7.80
CA PRO A 99 4.25 -1.42 -8.44
C PRO A 99 3.12 -1.00 -7.50
N ALA A 100 3.19 0.22 -6.98
CA ALA A 100 2.19 0.82 -6.10
C ALA A 100 1.79 2.21 -6.61
N VAL A 101 0.51 2.57 -6.44
CA VAL A 101 -0.04 3.85 -6.90
C VAL A 101 -0.96 4.43 -5.82
N SER A 102 -0.65 5.64 -5.37
CA SER A 102 -1.56 6.40 -4.51
C SER A 102 -2.66 7.07 -5.35
N LEU A 103 -3.92 6.84 -4.97
CA LEU A 103 -5.06 7.53 -5.57
C LEU A 103 -5.20 8.97 -5.07
N CYS A 104 -4.39 9.37 -4.07
CA CYS A 104 -4.38 10.71 -3.50
C CYS A 104 -3.53 11.69 -4.32
N GLY A 105 -2.57 11.21 -5.11
CA GLY A 105 -1.54 11.99 -5.80
C GLY A 105 -1.96 12.60 -7.14
N HIS A 106 -3.24 12.74 -7.44
CA HIS A 106 -3.74 13.23 -8.74
C HIS A 106 -4.58 14.50 -8.61
N PRO A 107 -4.00 15.66 -8.22
CA PRO A 107 -4.76 16.86 -7.87
C PRO A 107 -5.62 17.40 -9.02
N ALA A 108 -5.13 17.40 -10.25
CA ALA A 108 -5.90 17.88 -11.40
C ALA A 108 -7.14 17.02 -11.65
N LEU A 109 -7.01 15.70 -11.63
CA LEU A 109 -8.13 14.78 -11.78
C LEU A 109 -9.10 14.93 -10.61
N SER A 110 -8.59 14.97 -9.38
CA SER A 110 -9.42 15.06 -8.17
C SER A 110 -10.23 16.36 -8.14
N THR A 111 -9.61 17.50 -8.43
CA THR A 111 -10.29 18.80 -8.43
C THR A 111 -11.34 18.90 -9.54
N ALA A 112 -11.03 18.43 -10.75
CA ALA A 112 -11.99 18.42 -11.87
C ALA A 112 -13.17 17.48 -11.55
N PHE A 113 -12.90 16.26 -11.13
CA PHE A 113 -13.95 15.30 -10.81
C PHE A 113 -14.83 15.76 -9.65
N ASN A 114 -14.25 16.36 -8.61
CA ASN A 114 -14.98 16.91 -7.48
C ASN A 114 -15.90 18.08 -7.88
N ASN A 115 -15.51 18.87 -8.87
CA ASN A 115 -16.34 19.96 -9.40
C ASN A 115 -17.51 19.44 -10.25
N ASP A 116 -17.27 18.40 -11.05
CA ASP A 116 -18.21 17.95 -12.09
C ASP A 116 -19.14 16.84 -11.58
N LYS A 117 -18.76 16.12 -10.54
CA LYS A 117 -19.43 14.93 -10.00
C LYS A 117 -19.46 14.93 -8.48
N ASN A 118 -19.91 13.80 -7.90
CA ASN A 118 -19.87 13.61 -6.46
C ASN A 118 -18.42 13.46 -5.95
N PRO A 119 -17.92 14.39 -5.09
CA PRO A 119 -16.57 14.37 -4.56
C PRO A 119 -16.18 13.08 -3.85
N MET A 120 -17.15 12.38 -3.26
CA MET A 120 -16.91 11.11 -2.56
C MET A 120 -16.52 9.96 -3.50
N LEU A 121 -16.65 10.12 -4.80
CA LEU A 121 -16.37 9.07 -5.79
C LEU A 121 -15.00 9.16 -6.43
N THR A 122 -14.15 10.12 -6.06
CA THR A 122 -12.86 10.36 -6.74
C THR A 122 -11.92 9.15 -6.72
N PHE A 123 -11.80 8.45 -5.58
CA PHE A 123 -10.99 7.22 -5.49
C PHE A 123 -11.65 6.07 -6.26
N ALA A 124 -12.96 5.94 -6.13
CA ALA A 124 -13.74 4.92 -6.84
C ALA A 124 -13.63 5.08 -8.36
N GLN A 125 -13.67 6.32 -8.87
CA GLN A 125 -13.53 6.62 -10.29
C GLN A 125 -12.15 6.20 -10.81
N GLN A 126 -11.09 6.56 -10.13
CA GLN A 126 -9.72 6.19 -10.51
C GLN A 126 -9.56 4.67 -10.53
N LEU A 127 -10.02 4.01 -9.47
CA LEU A 127 -9.93 2.56 -9.34
C LEU A 127 -10.79 1.83 -10.39
N GLY A 128 -11.96 2.38 -10.73
CA GLY A 128 -12.84 1.89 -11.79
C GLY A 128 -12.15 1.83 -13.15
N VAL A 129 -11.27 2.79 -13.43
CA VAL A 129 -10.49 2.86 -14.68
C VAL A 129 -9.24 1.97 -14.62
N TRP A 130 -8.44 2.08 -13.56
CA TRP A 130 -7.10 1.49 -13.51
C TRP A 130 -7.04 0.10 -12.89
N GLY A 131 -7.91 -0.18 -11.91
CA GLY A 131 -7.89 -1.47 -11.18
C GLY A 131 -8.24 -2.65 -12.07
N ARG A 132 -7.60 -3.77 -11.85
CA ARG A 132 -7.79 -5.05 -12.54
C ARG A 132 -7.96 -6.19 -11.56
N GLU A 133 -8.53 -7.28 -11.99
CA GLU A 133 -8.58 -8.51 -11.22
C GLU A 133 -7.18 -8.94 -10.76
N GLY A 134 -7.06 -9.31 -9.48
CA GLY A 134 -5.79 -9.70 -8.86
C GLY A 134 -4.98 -8.53 -8.27
N ASP A 135 -5.30 -7.28 -8.60
CA ASP A 135 -4.73 -6.12 -7.90
C ASP A 135 -5.19 -6.07 -6.43
N VAL A 136 -4.52 -5.26 -5.62
CA VAL A 136 -4.89 -5.01 -4.22
C VAL A 136 -5.25 -3.53 -4.04
N LEU A 137 -6.32 -3.26 -3.31
CA LEU A 137 -6.59 -1.95 -2.71
C LEU A 137 -6.15 -1.98 -1.25
N LEU A 138 -5.19 -1.15 -0.86
CA LEU A 138 -4.83 -0.86 0.52
C LEU A 138 -5.49 0.46 0.95
N THR A 139 -6.43 0.37 1.89
CA THR A 139 -7.19 1.53 2.37
C THR A 139 -6.74 1.91 3.78
N LEU A 140 -6.46 3.20 4.00
CA LEU A 140 -6.15 3.75 5.31
C LEU A 140 -7.28 4.68 5.76
N SER A 141 -7.97 4.33 6.87
CA SER A 141 -9.03 5.15 7.45
C SER A 141 -9.13 4.90 8.95
N THR A 142 -8.86 5.93 9.75
CA THR A 142 -8.83 5.81 11.22
C THR A 142 -10.15 5.35 11.82
N SER A 143 -11.28 5.77 11.26
CA SER A 143 -12.64 5.38 11.71
C SER A 143 -13.21 4.19 10.93
N GLY A 144 -12.67 3.88 9.75
CA GLY A 144 -13.24 2.90 8.83
C GLY A 144 -14.58 3.32 8.17
N ASN A 145 -15.00 4.60 8.31
CA ASN A 145 -16.29 5.10 7.80
C ASN A 145 -16.16 6.21 6.75
N SER A 146 -14.96 6.48 6.24
CA SER A 146 -14.75 7.49 5.20
C SER A 146 -15.40 7.04 3.89
N GLN A 147 -16.48 7.70 3.48
CA GLN A 147 -17.32 7.26 2.35
C GLN A 147 -16.56 7.11 1.03
N ASN A 148 -15.61 7.99 0.73
CA ASN A 148 -14.79 7.86 -0.47
C ASN A 148 -13.92 6.60 -0.45
N CYS A 149 -13.42 6.18 0.71
CA CYS A 149 -12.69 4.93 0.90
C CYS A 149 -13.62 3.71 0.81
N VAL A 150 -14.83 3.80 1.38
CA VAL A 150 -15.86 2.76 1.29
C VAL A 150 -16.25 2.52 -0.17
N TYR A 151 -16.51 3.57 -0.95
CA TYR A 151 -16.82 3.44 -2.38
C TYR A 151 -15.65 2.84 -3.17
N ALA A 152 -14.42 3.19 -2.85
CA ALA A 152 -13.25 2.57 -3.46
C ALA A 152 -13.17 1.06 -3.15
N ALA A 153 -13.44 0.65 -1.91
CA ALA A 153 -13.46 -0.75 -1.51
C ALA A 153 -14.55 -1.55 -2.25
N ILE A 154 -15.75 -0.98 -2.42
CA ILE A 154 -16.84 -1.59 -3.19
C ILE A 154 -16.41 -1.79 -4.66
N VAL A 155 -15.80 -0.77 -5.27
CA VAL A 155 -15.30 -0.88 -6.66
C VAL A 155 -14.20 -1.93 -6.77
N ALA A 156 -13.27 -1.99 -5.81
CA ALA A 156 -12.22 -3.02 -5.77
C ALA A 156 -12.83 -4.43 -5.78
N LYS A 157 -13.80 -4.69 -4.89
CA LYS A 157 -14.48 -5.99 -4.84
C LYS A 157 -15.21 -6.32 -6.14
N ALA A 158 -15.93 -5.37 -6.71
CA ALA A 158 -16.66 -5.54 -7.97
C ALA A 158 -15.72 -5.85 -9.15
N LYS A 159 -14.45 -5.43 -9.08
CA LYS A 159 -13.41 -5.70 -10.08
C LYS A 159 -12.59 -6.99 -9.79
N GLY A 160 -12.92 -7.76 -8.78
CA GLY A 160 -12.16 -8.97 -8.41
C GLY A 160 -10.79 -8.66 -7.77
N MET A 161 -10.60 -7.44 -7.27
CA MET A 161 -9.41 -7.07 -6.51
C MET A 161 -9.52 -7.58 -5.06
N LYS A 162 -8.38 -7.77 -4.40
CA LYS A 162 -8.33 -7.97 -2.95
C LYS A 162 -8.27 -6.62 -2.23
N THR A 163 -8.77 -6.62 -0.99
CA THR A 163 -8.84 -5.41 -0.17
C THR A 163 -8.15 -5.63 1.17
N VAL A 164 -7.21 -4.75 1.49
CA VAL A 164 -6.52 -4.67 2.78
C VAL A 164 -6.87 -3.33 3.42
N PHE A 165 -7.19 -3.34 4.70
CA PHE A 165 -7.60 -2.16 5.44
C PHE A 165 -6.74 -1.97 6.68
N LEU A 166 -6.18 -0.76 6.84
CA LEU A 166 -5.57 -0.29 8.07
C LEU A 166 -6.51 0.70 8.75
N GLY A 167 -6.93 0.39 9.98
CA GLY A 167 -7.88 1.20 10.72
C GLY A 167 -7.67 1.20 12.23
N GLY A 168 -8.58 1.84 12.93
CA GLY A 168 -8.64 1.89 14.40
C GLY A 168 -10.06 1.68 14.93
N GLY A 169 -10.23 1.82 16.23
CA GLY A 169 -11.54 1.71 16.89
C GLY A 169 -12.19 0.35 16.68
N ASN A 170 -13.40 0.35 16.13
CA ASN A 170 -14.12 -0.87 15.77
C ASN A 170 -13.98 -1.27 14.30
N GLY A 171 -13.25 -0.48 13.51
CA GLY A 171 -12.98 -0.69 12.09
C GLY A 171 -14.08 -0.21 11.14
N GLY A 172 -15.23 0.25 11.66
CA GLY A 172 -16.32 0.80 10.85
C GLY A 172 -16.80 -0.11 9.72
N GLU A 173 -17.36 0.51 8.68
CA GLU A 173 -17.89 -0.18 7.50
C GLU A 173 -16.79 -0.88 6.68
N LEU A 174 -15.61 -0.27 6.57
CA LEU A 174 -14.49 -0.85 5.81
C LEU A 174 -14.08 -2.24 6.34
N LYS A 175 -14.16 -2.48 7.65
CA LYS A 175 -13.86 -3.80 8.23
C LYS A 175 -14.76 -4.91 7.68
N THR A 176 -16.00 -4.60 7.32
CA THR A 176 -16.94 -5.60 6.77
C THR A 176 -16.72 -5.84 5.28
N LEU A 177 -16.09 -4.89 4.58
CA LEU A 177 -15.80 -4.95 3.15
C LEU A 177 -14.42 -5.55 2.85
N ALA A 178 -13.45 -5.34 3.75
CA ALA A 178 -12.07 -5.76 3.52
C ALA A 178 -11.88 -7.28 3.64
N ASP A 179 -11.04 -7.85 2.79
CA ASP A 179 -10.61 -9.25 2.90
C ASP A 179 -9.66 -9.43 4.09
N VAL A 180 -8.83 -8.40 4.38
CA VAL A 180 -7.95 -8.37 5.56
C VAL A 180 -8.04 -7.01 6.22
N SER A 181 -8.18 -6.99 7.56
CA SER A 181 -8.24 -5.76 8.34
C SER A 181 -7.21 -5.79 9.46
N VAL A 182 -6.33 -4.79 9.51
CA VAL A 182 -5.41 -4.53 10.63
C VAL A 182 -5.97 -3.37 11.44
N ILE A 183 -6.54 -3.66 12.59
CA ILE A 183 -7.20 -2.67 13.46
C ILE A 183 -6.30 -2.39 14.65
N VAL A 184 -5.60 -1.25 14.63
CA VAL A 184 -4.73 -0.84 15.75
C VAL A 184 -5.57 -0.51 16.99
N PRO A 185 -5.06 -0.74 18.21
CA PRO A 185 -5.83 -0.64 19.46
C PRO A 185 -5.98 0.80 19.97
N GLU A 186 -6.33 1.73 19.06
CA GLU A 186 -6.56 3.14 19.36
C GLU A 186 -7.83 3.64 18.68
N LYS A 187 -8.39 4.75 19.20
CA LYS A 187 -9.65 5.33 18.69
C LYS A 187 -9.50 6.78 18.23
N GLU A 188 -8.61 7.54 18.87
CA GLU A 188 -8.35 8.93 18.51
C GLU A 188 -7.56 8.99 17.20
N THR A 189 -8.02 9.79 16.25
CA THR A 189 -7.48 9.84 14.88
C THR A 189 -5.96 9.91 14.83
N TYR A 190 -5.34 10.85 15.56
CA TYR A 190 -3.88 11.00 15.51
C TYR A 190 -3.13 9.81 16.14
N LYS A 191 -3.65 9.20 17.21
CA LYS A 191 -3.06 8.00 17.83
C LYS A 191 -3.15 6.77 16.93
N VAL A 192 -4.27 6.62 16.22
CA VAL A 192 -4.42 5.59 15.18
C VAL A 192 -3.37 5.78 14.09
N GLN A 193 -3.16 7.01 13.60
CA GLN A 193 -2.14 7.33 12.61
C GLN A 193 -0.73 7.08 13.11
N GLU A 194 -0.43 7.42 14.36
CA GLU A 194 0.87 7.11 15.00
C GLU A 194 1.17 5.60 15.01
N LEU A 195 0.16 4.75 15.14
CA LEU A 195 0.31 3.29 15.11
C LEU A 195 0.24 2.71 13.69
N HIS A 196 -0.36 3.40 12.72
CA HIS A 196 -0.31 3.00 11.31
C HIS A 196 1.12 3.05 10.78
N LEU A 197 1.92 4.05 11.17
CA LEU A 197 3.30 4.24 10.73
C LEU A 197 4.17 2.97 10.92
N PRO A 198 4.34 2.42 12.13
CA PRO A 198 5.13 1.21 12.33
C PRO A 198 4.53 -0.02 11.63
N VAL A 199 3.20 -0.11 11.49
CA VAL A 199 2.54 -1.21 10.77
C VAL A 199 2.92 -1.20 9.29
N TYR A 200 2.75 -0.07 8.59
CA TYR A 200 3.07 -0.05 7.17
C TYR A 200 4.58 -0.07 6.90
N HIS A 201 5.43 0.48 7.77
CA HIS A 201 6.89 0.28 7.68
C HIS A 201 7.27 -1.19 7.81
N CYS A 202 6.62 -1.93 8.73
CA CYS A 202 6.80 -3.37 8.85
C CYS A 202 6.40 -4.09 7.55
N LEU A 203 5.23 -3.80 6.98
CA LEU A 203 4.77 -4.37 5.72
C LEU A 203 5.75 -4.07 4.57
N CYS A 204 6.20 -2.83 4.41
CA CYS A 204 7.17 -2.44 3.39
C CYS A 204 8.51 -3.18 3.55
N ALA A 205 9.02 -3.29 4.79
CA ALA A 205 10.26 -4.00 5.07
C ALA A 205 10.13 -5.52 4.84
N MET A 206 8.99 -6.13 5.21
CA MET A 206 8.71 -7.55 4.95
C MET A 206 8.65 -7.84 3.44
N LEU A 207 8.01 -6.98 2.67
CA LEU A 207 7.92 -7.09 1.21
C LEU A 207 9.28 -6.90 0.56
N GLU A 208 10.06 -5.91 0.99
CA GLU A 208 11.43 -5.71 0.50
C GLU A 208 12.32 -6.93 0.79
N GLU A 209 12.23 -7.50 2.00
CA GLU A 209 12.94 -8.73 2.37
C GLU A 209 12.55 -9.91 1.47
N GLU A 210 11.28 -10.01 1.09
CA GLU A 210 10.78 -11.09 0.24
C GLU A 210 11.30 -10.99 -1.20
N PHE A 211 11.29 -9.79 -1.79
CA PHE A 211 11.54 -9.61 -3.22
C PHE A 211 12.97 -9.24 -3.57
N PHE A 212 13.76 -8.72 -2.61
CA PHE A 212 15.10 -8.17 -2.86
C PHE A 212 16.21 -8.75 -1.95
N SER A 213 15.98 -9.92 -1.35
CA SER A 213 16.97 -10.65 -0.54
C SER A 213 17.45 -11.91 -1.23
#